data_46ccbe800c8bd17107314df4bdbe7a27
#
_entry.id   46ccbe800c8bd17107314df4bdbe7a27
#
_cell.length_a   1.000
_cell.length_b   1.000
_cell.length_c   1.000
_cell.angle_alpha   90.00
_cell.angle_beta   90.00
_cell.angle_gamma   90.00
#
_symmetry.space_group_name_H-M   'P 1'
#
loop_
_entity.id
_entity.type
_entity.pdbx_description
1 polymer ?
#
loop_
_entity_poly.entity_id
_entity_poly.type
_entity_poly.pdbx_seq_one_letter_code
_entity_poly.pdbx_strand_id
1 'polypeptide(L)'
;MRRTITAILGLTAATWVMAVHADVTVLAVRLSAKDVAALAKFYDAAFGLKEIDRVGQPPTEIIMRYGATVAAAKAGTSPEFLVQTREPGATNDPMAHAIFHVSDVSATVAAAKKAGATMKGDVASVQIGKMPVKIAQLVDPDGNALELMELPKGANHIQHP
;
A
#
# COMPACT_ATOMS: atom_id res chain seq x y z
N MET A 1 7.29 -66.22 31.57
CA MET A 1 7.30 -64.76 31.80
C MET A 1 7.31 -64.06 30.43
N ARG A 2 6.17 -63.56 29.96
CA ARG A 2 6.04 -62.78 28.71
C ARG A 2 6.04 -61.30 29.08
N ARG A 3 7.01 -60.54 28.59
CA ARG A 3 7.07 -59.07 28.76
C ARG A 3 6.36 -58.42 27.57
N THR A 4 5.29 -57.73 27.86
CA THR A 4 4.53 -56.88 26.90
C THR A 4 5.22 -55.53 26.84
N ILE A 5 5.70 -55.12 25.68
CA ILE A 5 6.24 -53.77 25.43
C ILE A 5 5.12 -52.94 24.82
N THR A 6 4.63 -51.95 25.56
CA THR A 6 3.66 -50.98 25.08
C THR A 6 4.42 -49.86 24.40
N ALA A 7 4.29 -49.74 23.08
CA ALA A 7 4.82 -48.62 22.31
C ALA A 7 3.81 -47.44 22.37
N ILE A 8 4.24 -46.31 22.94
CA ILE A 8 3.47 -45.06 22.93
C ILE A 8 3.86 -44.32 21.64
N LEU A 9 2.92 -44.27 20.67
CA LEU A 9 3.04 -43.42 19.51
C LEU A 9 2.71 -41.99 19.95
N GLY A 10 3.73 -41.16 20.04
CA GLY A 10 3.56 -39.70 20.21
C GLY A 10 3.13 -39.05 18.91
N LEU A 11 1.88 -38.61 18.83
CA LEU A 11 1.32 -37.82 17.70
C LEU A 11 1.77 -36.37 17.85
N THR A 12 2.83 -35.96 17.15
CA THR A 12 3.26 -34.55 17.08
C THR A 12 2.34 -33.86 16.05
N ALA A 13 1.39 -33.05 16.54
CA ALA A 13 0.62 -32.17 15.70
C ALA A 13 1.51 -31.04 15.18
N ALA A 14 1.97 -31.13 13.93
CA ALA A 14 2.61 -30.02 13.24
C ALA A 14 1.55 -28.95 12.93
N THR A 15 1.54 -27.89 13.72
CA THR A 15 0.74 -26.68 13.40
C THR A 15 1.38 -25.96 12.23
N TRP A 16 0.81 -26.14 11.05
CA TRP A 16 1.16 -25.35 9.88
C TRP A 16 0.68 -23.92 10.11
N VAL A 17 1.62 -23.01 10.36
CA VAL A 17 1.35 -21.57 10.32
C VAL A 17 1.20 -21.22 8.84
N MET A 18 -0.04 -21.13 8.34
CA MET A 18 -0.33 -20.60 7.02
C MET A 18 0.14 -19.14 7.01
N ALA A 19 1.18 -18.84 6.24
CA ALA A 19 1.57 -17.47 5.98
C ALA A 19 0.44 -16.77 5.20
N VAL A 20 -0.14 -15.73 5.80
CA VAL A 20 -1.19 -14.91 5.16
C VAL A 20 -0.51 -13.98 4.15
N HIS A 21 -0.08 -14.52 3.01
CA HIS A 21 0.58 -13.72 1.95
C HIS A 21 -0.22 -13.61 0.66
N ALA A 22 -1.43 -14.22 0.60
CA ALA A 22 -2.14 -14.37 -0.67
C ALA A 22 -2.77 -13.07 -1.23
N ASP A 23 -2.97 -12.02 -0.39
CA ASP A 23 -3.79 -10.87 -0.76
C ASP A 23 -3.08 -9.51 -0.61
N VAL A 24 -1.74 -9.47 -0.63
CA VAL A 24 -0.98 -8.22 -0.57
C VAL A 24 -0.52 -7.82 -1.96
N THR A 25 -0.90 -6.63 -2.41
CA THR A 25 -0.47 -6.06 -3.70
C THR A 25 -0.01 -4.62 -3.52
N VAL A 26 0.84 -4.13 -4.41
CA VAL A 26 1.19 -2.71 -4.46
C VAL A 26 -0.01 -1.94 -5.02
N LEU A 27 -0.61 -1.10 -4.21
CA LEU A 27 -1.72 -0.24 -4.61
C LEU A 27 -1.22 1.00 -5.33
N ALA A 28 -0.23 1.67 -4.76
CA ALA A 28 0.30 2.92 -5.29
C ALA A 28 1.76 3.15 -4.88
N VAL A 29 2.43 4.03 -5.63
CA VAL A 29 3.74 4.60 -5.30
C VAL A 29 3.56 6.10 -5.17
N ARG A 30 4.11 6.73 -4.12
CA ARG A 30 4.04 8.17 -3.90
C ARG A 30 5.43 8.79 -4.05
N LEU A 31 5.49 9.88 -4.82
CA LEU A 31 6.70 10.66 -5.09
C LEU A 31 6.52 12.07 -4.54
N SER A 32 7.54 12.62 -3.91
CA SER A 32 7.52 14.01 -3.46
C SER A 32 8.14 14.95 -4.50
N ALA A 33 7.50 16.08 -4.77
CA ALA A 33 7.91 17.05 -5.78
C ALA A 33 7.94 18.48 -5.25
N LYS A 34 8.87 19.29 -5.73
CA LYS A 34 8.85 20.75 -5.53
C LYS A 34 7.75 21.40 -6.34
N ASP A 35 7.53 20.90 -7.56
CA ASP A 35 6.47 21.33 -8.47
C ASP A 35 5.73 20.07 -8.94
N VAL A 36 4.56 19.86 -8.36
CA VAL A 36 3.71 18.68 -8.61
C VAL A 36 3.26 18.63 -10.06
N ALA A 37 2.88 19.77 -10.64
CA ALA A 37 2.38 19.83 -12.01
C ALA A 37 3.51 19.59 -13.04
N ALA A 38 4.69 20.14 -12.80
CA ALA A 38 5.85 19.92 -13.66
C ALA A 38 6.30 18.45 -13.63
N LEU A 39 6.34 17.85 -12.44
CA LEU A 39 6.73 16.43 -12.32
C LEU A 39 5.69 15.49 -12.94
N ALA A 40 4.39 15.76 -12.78
CA ALA A 40 3.33 14.98 -13.44
C ALA A 40 3.43 15.06 -14.98
N LYS A 41 3.67 16.25 -15.54
CA LYS A 41 3.92 16.41 -17.00
C LYS A 41 5.13 15.60 -17.49
N PHE A 42 6.20 15.54 -16.70
CA PHE A 42 7.35 14.72 -17.00
C PHE A 42 6.96 13.23 -17.09
N TYR A 43 6.21 12.71 -16.11
CA TYR A 43 5.79 11.31 -16.09
C TYR A 43 4.81 10.96 -17.21
N ASP A 44 3.95 11.90 -17.61
CA ASP A 44 3.10 11.71 -18.81
C ASP A 44 3.97 11.64 -20.08
N ALA A 45 4.86 12.59 -20.28
CA ALA A 45 5.67 12.68 -21.48
C ALA A 45 6.70 11.52 -21.60
N ALA A 46 7.34 11.15 -20.49
CA ALA A 46 8.41 10.15 -20.49
C ALA A 46 7.89 8.71 -20.45
N PHE A 47 6.77 8.46 -19.77
CA PHE A 47 6.31 7.09 -19.45
C PHE A 47 4.83 6.84 -19.80
N GLY A 48 4.10 7.84 -20.29
CA GLY A 48 2.70 7.70 -20.69
C GLY A 48 1.73 7.58 -19.52
N LEU A 49 2.15 7.99 -18.31
CA LEU A 49 1.27 8.07 -17.16
C LEU A 49 0.28 9.21 -17.35
N LYS A 50 -1.02 8.92 -17.32
CA LYS A 50 -2.07 9.94 -17.46
C LYS A 50 -2.55 10.41 -16.09
N GLU A 51 -2.72 11.71 -15.93
CA GLU A 51 -3.41 12.25 -14.78
C GLU A 51 -4.87 11.77 -14.77
N ILE A 52 -5.27 11.13 -13.67
CA ILE A 52 -6.62 10.63 -13.48
C ILE A 52 -7.41 11.43 -12.45
N ASP A 53 -6.71 12.09 -11.53
CA ASP A 53 -7.31 12.98 -10.52
C ASP A 53 -6.27 13.94 -9.94
N ARG A 54 -6.72 14.98 -9.21
CA ARG A 54 -5.87 15.93 -8.49
C ARG A 54 -6.54 16.44 -7.22
N VAL A 55 -5.72 16.82 -6.24
CA VAL A 55 -6.15 17.41 -4.98
C VAL A 55 -5.64 18.84 -4.89
N GLY A 56 -6.55 19.78 -4.57
CA GLY A 56 -6.22 21.20 -4.34
C GLY A 56 -6.10 22.03 -5.61
N GLN A 57 -6.10 23.37 -5.41
CA GLN A 57 -5.94 24.36 -6.47
C GLN A 57 -5.12 25.56 -5.92
N PRO A 58 -3.83 25.69 -6.25
CA PRO A 58 -3.03 24.81 -7.12
C PRO A 58 -2.92 23.38 -6.57
N PRO A 59 -2.63 22.37 -7.43
CA PRO A 59 -2.62 20.99 -6.99
C PRO A 59 -1.50 20.72 -5.98
N THR A 60 -1.87 20.14 -4.85
CA THR A 60 -0.95 19.61 -3.82
C THR A 60 -0.62 18.14 -4.04
N GLU A 61 -1.48 17.43 -4.80
CA GLU A 61 -1.26 16.06 -5.24
C GLU A 61 -1.87 15.85 -6.63
N ILE A 62 -1.18 15.09 -7.48
CA ILE A 62 -1.69 14.59 -8.77
C ILE A 62 -1.60 13.08 -8.75
N ILE A 63 -2.72 12.41 -9.05
CA ILE A 63 -2.83 10.96 -9.14
C ILE A 63 -2.74 10.56 -10.60
N MET A 64 -1.83 9.64 -10.91
CA MET A 64 -1.54 9.19 -12.27
C MET A 64 -1.66 7.68 -12.40
N ARG A 65 -1.97 7.20 -13.59
CA ARG A 65 -2.01 5.78 -13.92
C ARG A 65 -1.68 5.55 -15.39
N TYR A 66 -1.17 4.36 -15.73
CA TYR A 66 -0.92 3.98 -17.11
C TYR A 66 -2.21 3.87 -17.91
N GLY A 67 -2.20 4.38 -19.15
CA GLY A 67 -3.30 4.26 -20.09
C GLY A 67 -3.04 5.05 -21.38
N ALA A 68 -3.54 4.57 -22.50
CA ALA A 68 -3.43 5.29 -23.79
C ALA A 68 -4.17 6.63 -23.77
N THR A 69 -5.22 6.74 -22.97
CA THR A 69 -6.03 7.94 -22.75
C THR A 69 -6.34 8.09 -21.27
N VAL A 70 -6.78 9.27 -20.84
CA VAL A 70 -7.24 9.50 -19.46
C VAL A 70 -8.39 8.55 -19.10
N ALA A 71 -9.35 8.31 -20.01
CA ALA A 71 -10.47 7.40 -19.78
C ALA A 71 -9.96 5.95 -19.57
N ALA A 72 -9.02 5.49 -20.38
CA ALA A 72 -8.41 4.16 -20.24
C ALA A 72 -7.61 4.04 -18.93
N ALA A 73 -6.88 5.09 -18.55
CA ALA A 73 -6.13 5.12 -17.29
C ALA A 73 -7.07 5.08 -16.08
N LYS A 74 -8.20 5.82 -16.09
CA LYS A 74 -9.22 5.78 -15.03
C LYS A 74 -9.86 4.39 -14.88
N ALA A 75 -10.12 3.71 -15.98
CA ALA A 75 -10.70 2.35 -15.99
C ALA A 75 -9.68 1.25 -15.66
N GLY A 76 -8.39 1.56 -15.71
CA GLY A 76 -7.31 0.61 -15.46
C GLY A 76 -7.19 0.19 -13.99
N THR A 77 -6.48 -0.93 -13.75
CA THR A 77 -6.25 -1.50 -12.40
C THR A 77 -4.77 -1.55 -12.04
N SER A 78 -3.88 -0.97 -12.87
CA SER A 78 -2.47 -0.87 -12.52
C SER A 78 -2.26 0.01 -11.29
N PRO A 79 -1.19 -0.20 -10.52
CA PRO A 79 -0.85 0.67 -9.40
C PRO A 79 -0.83 2.15 -9.80
N GLU A 80 -1.21 2.99 -8.88
CA GLU A 80 -1.22 4.44 -9.06
C GLU A 80 0.15 5.05 -8.77
N PHE A 81 0.44 6.16 -9.44
CA PHE A 81 1.54 7.05 -9.14
C PHE A 81 0.97 8.36 -8.60
N LEU A 82 1.30 8.67 -7.34
CA LEU A 82 0.88 9.88 -6.67
C LEU A 82 2.06 10.84 -6.61
N VAL A 83 1.93 12.01 -7.25
CA VAL A 83 2.92 13.09 -7.20
C VAL A 83 2.44 14.11 -6.20
N GLN A 84 3.09 14.21 -5.05
CA GLN A 84 2.68 15.05 -3.92
C GLN A 84 3.68 16.17 -3.65
N THR A 85 3.20 17.29 -3.13
CA THR A 85 4.04 18.39 -2.67
C THR A 85 5.05 17.89 -1.63
N ARG A 86 6.32 18.24 -1.84
CA ARG A 86 7.41 17.91 -0.89
C ARG A 86 7.27 18.78 0.36
N GLU A 87 7.38 18.15 1.51
CA GLU A 87 7.39 18.84 2.79
C GLU A 87 8.60 19.81 2.89
N PRO A 88 8.39 20.99 3.47
CA PRO A 88 9.47 21.95 3.67
C PRO A 88 10.64 21.34 4.46
N GLY A 89 11.85 21.49 3.94
CA GLY A 89 13.07 20.94 4.58
C GLY A 89 13.35 19.46 4.32
N ALA A 90 12.44 18.74 3.63
CA ALA A 90 12.70 17.37 3.21
C ALA A 90 13.80 17.33 2.13
N THR A 91 14.65 16.31 2.20
CA THR A 91 15.68 16.04 1.18
C THR A 91 15.06 15.56 -0.14
N ASN A 92 15.86 15.43 -1.18
CA ASN A 92 15.43 14.91 -2.49
C ASN A 92 15.18 13.40 -2.45
N ASP A 93 14.35 12.94 -1.53
CA ASP A 93 13.86 11.57 -1.57
C ASP A 93 12.74 11.48 -2.60
N PRO A 94 12.96 10.85 -3.76
CA PRO A 94 11.95 10.81 -4.83
C PRO A 94 10.75 9.93 -4.47
N MET A 95 10.92 8.97 -3.55
CA MET A 95 9.86 8.05 -3.14
C MET A 95 9.54 8.22 -1.66
N ALA A 96 8.38 8.82 -1.36
CA ALA A 96 7.98 9.06 0.02
C ALA A 96 7.63 7.76 0.77
N HIS A 97 6.85 6.86 0.16
CA HIS A 97 6.54 5.54 0.69
C HIS A 97 5.81 4.65 -0.32
N ALA A 98 5.89 3.34 -0.13
CA ALA A 98 5.09 2.36 -0.86
C ALA A 98 3.74 2.17 -0.17
N ILE A 99 2.67 2.04 -0.95
CA ILE A 99 1.31 1.77 -0.46
C ILE A 99 0.91 0.36 -0.89
N PHE A 100 0.58 -0.48 0.10
CA PHE A 100 0.14 -1.85 -0.11
C PHE A 100 -1.36 -1.97 0.15
N HIS A 101 -2.11 -2.48 -0.82
CA HIS A 101 -3.47 -2.94 -0.57
C HIS A 101 -3.42 -4.25 0.21
N VAL A 102 -4.21 -4.33 1.29
CA VAL A 102 -4.30 -5.51 2.16
C VAL A 102 -5.76 -5.84 2.45
N SER A 103 -6.07 -7.11 2.61
CA SER A 103 -7.44 -7.57 2.92
C SER A 103 -7.82 -7.33 4.39
N ASP A 104 -6.83 -7.27 5.29
CA ASP A 104 -6.98 -7.00 6.72
C ASP A 104 -5.77 -6.21 7.22
N VAL A 105 -5.97 -4.92 7.47
CA VAL A 105 -4.90 -4.04 7.93
C VAL A 105 -4.39 -4.43 9.32
N SER A 106 -5.27 -4.88 10.22
CA SER A 106 -4.89 -5.23 11.59
C SER A 106 -4.03 -6.49 11.64
N ALA A 107 -4.42 -7.53 10.88
CA ALA A 107 -3.64 -8.77 10.76
C ALA A 107 -2.28 -8.51 10.09
N THR A 108 -2.25 -7.68 9.03
CA THR A 108 -1.01 -7.35 8.33
C THR A 108 -0.08 -6.49 9.21
N VAL A 109 -0.60 -5.54 9.98
CA VAL A 109 0.16 -4.78 10.98
C VAL A 109 0.79 -5.72 12.00
N ALA A 110 0.02 -6.69 12.54
CA ALA A 110 0.56 -7.65 13.51
C ALA A 110 1.71 -8.49 12.90
N ALA A 111 1.56 -8.94 11.66
CA ALA A 111 2.61 -9.67 10.94
C ALA A 111 3.84 -8.79 10.67
N ALA A 112 3.66 -7.56 10.20
CA ALA A 112 4.74 -6.62 9.94
C ALA A 112 5.52 -6.28 11.21
N LYS A 113 4.84 -6.02 12.33
CA LYS A 113 5.48 -5.79 13.65
C LYS A 113 6.30 -7.01 14.09
N LYS A 114 5.77 -8.21 13.91
CA LYS A 114 6.51 -9.45 14.20
C LYS A 114 7.77 -9.59 13.33
N ALA A 115 7.73 -9.07 12.11
CA ALA A 115 8.85 -9.04 11.17
C ALA A 115 9.83 -7.87 11.41
N GLY A 116 9.56 -6.98 12.38
CA GLY A 116 10.47 -5.90 12.77
C GLY A 116 10.03 -4.50 12.36
N ALA A 117 8.87 -4.33 11.72
CA ALA A 117 8.34 -3.00 11.42
C ALA A 117 7.87 -2.27 12.68
N THR A 118 7.92 -0.94 12.66
CA THR A 118 7.38 -0.07 13.70
C THR A 118 6.21 0.75 13.16
N MET A 119 5.23 1.07 14.02
CA MET A 119 4.07 1.88 13.66
C MET A 119 4.41 3.38 13.72
N LYS A 120 3.86 4.14 12.77
CA LYS A 120 3.73 5.60 12.85
C LYS A 120 2.28 5.97 13.21
N GLY A 121 1.94 5.90 14.50
CA GLY A 121 0.58 6.14 14.98
C GLY A 121 -0.32 4.89 14.97
N ASP A 122 -1.62 5.10 15.18
CA ASP A 122 -2.62 4.03 15.22
C ASP A 122 -3.22 3.75 13.83
N VAL A 123 -3.92 2.61 13.71
CA VAL A 123 -4.75 2.33 12.54
C VAL A 123 -5.89 3.34 12.49
N ALA A 124 -6.03 4.05 11.39
CA ALA A 124 -7.04 5.09 11.19
C ALA A 124 -8.11 4.65 10.18
N SER A 125 -9.36 5.09 10.41
CA SER A 125 -10.42 5.01 9.41
C SER A 125 -10.57 6.39 8.76
N VAL A 126 -10.41 6.47 7.44
CA VAL A 126 -10.48 7.72 6.68
C VAL A 126 -11.44 7.58 5.51
N GLN A 127 -11.84 8.72 4.93
CA GLN A 127 -12.64 8.76 3.69
C GLN A 127 -11.74 9.21 2.54
N ILE A 128 -11.71 8.42 1.45
CA ILE A 128 -11.12 8.84 0.18
C ILE A 128 -12.28 9.03 -0.81
N GLY A 129 -12.63 10.28 -1.09
CA GLY A 129 -13.89 10.58 -1.76
C GLY A 129 -15.09 10.08 -0.93
N LYS A 130 -15.85 9.13 -1.48
CA LYS A 130 -16.97 8.47 -0.77
C LYS A 130 -16.62 7.09 -0.21
N MET A 131 -15.38 6.65 -0.37
CA MET A 131 -14.94 5.31 0.03
C MET A 131 -14.35 5.34 1.43
N PRO A 132 -14.93 4.63 2.41
CA PRO A 132 -14.31 4.44 3.72
C PRO A 132 -13.17 3.43 3.58
N VAL A 133 -11.98 3.79 4.05
CA VAL A 133 -10.79 2.94 4.04
C VAL A 133 -10.15 2.92 5.41
N LYS A 134 -9.44 1.82 5.74
CA LYS A 134 -8.56 1.81 6.90
C LYS A 134 -7.12 1.93 6.41
N ILE A 135 -6.34 2.73 7.10
CA ILE A 135 -4.92 2.92 6.82
C ILE A 135 -4.06 2.67 8.04
N ALA A 136 -2.85 2.18 7.83
CA ALA A 136 -1.80 2.11 8.82
C ALA A 136 -0.47 2.54 8.20
N GLN A 137 0.24 3.43 8.90
CA GLN A 137 1.58 3.84 8.49
C GLN A 137 2.62 3.15 9.34
N LEU A 138 3.63 2.58 8.68
CA LEU A 138 4.72 1.84 9.31
C LEU A 138 6.06 2.32 8.79
N VAL A 139 7.10 1.90 9.50
CA VAL A 139 8.50 2.02 9.06
C VAL A 139 9.08 0.61 9.05
N ASP A 140 9.73 0.23 7.97
CA ASP A 140 10.44 -1.03 7.88
C ASP A 140 11.73 -1.03 8.74
N PRO A 141 12.44 -2.16 8.90
CA PRO A 141 13.66 -2.22 9.70
C PRO A 141 14.79 -1.29 9.23
N ASP A 142 14.80 -0.87 7.96
CA ASP A 142 15.78 0.05 7.38
C ASP A 142 15.35 1.53 7.43
N GLY A 143 14.15 1.82 7.95
CA GLY A 143 13.64 3.18 8.09
C GLY A 143 12.78 3.67 6.93
N ASN A 144 12.46 2.84 5.92
CA ASN A 144 11.59 3.24 4.83
C ASN A 144 10.13 3.31 5.27
N ALA A 145 9.42 4.34 4.81
CA ALA A 145 8.01 4.50 5.12
C ALA A 145 7.15 3.55 4.25
N LEU A 146 6.17 2.92 4.89
CA LEU A 146 5.18 2.04 4.27
C LEU A 146 3.78 2.49 4.68
N GLU A 147 2.81 2.32 3.79
CA GLU A 147 1.39 2.50 4.11
C GLU A 147 0.62 1.23 3.73
N LEU A 148 -0.17 0.72 4.65
CA LEU A 148 -1.13 -0.35 4.39
C LEU A 148 -2.51 0.27 4.24
N MET A 149 -3.26 -0.20 3.24
CA MET A 149 -4.61 0.28 2.95
C MET A 149 -5.58 -0.88 2.77
N GLU A 150 -6.61 -0.94 3.63
CA GLU A 150 -7.71 -1.89 3.51
C GLU A 150 -8.90 -1.18 2.86
N LEU A 151 -9.26 -1.63 1.67
CA LEU A 151 -10.42 -1.14 0.92
C LEU A 151 -11.70 -1.88 1.35
N PRO A 152 -12.89 -1.32 1.13
CA PRO A 152 -14.15 -2.02 1.33
C PRO A 152 -14.21 -3.33 0.54
N LYS A 153 -14.93 -4.32 1.04
CA LYS A 153 -15.11 -5.61 0.36
C LYS A 153 -15.61 -5.42 -1.08
N GLY A 154 -14.92 -6.05 -2.02
CA GLY A 154 -15.22 -5.97 -3.45
C GLY A 154 -14.58 -4.79 -4.18
N ALA A 155 -13.95 -3.86 -3.47
CA ALA A 155 -13.11 -2.84 -4.09
C ALA A 155 -11.67 -3.37 -4.25
N ASN A 156 -11.12 -3.22 -5.44
CA ASN A 156 -9.74 -3.62 -5.77
C ASN A 156 -8.84 -2.43 -6.13
N HIS A 157 -9.41 -1.22 -6.15
CA HIS A 157 -8.70 0.04 -6.38
C HIS A 157 -9.50 1.21 -5.79
N ILE A 158 -8.83 2.34 -5.58
CA ILE A 158 -9.49 3.60 -5.17
C ILE A 158 -10.28 4.13 -6.36
N GLN A 159 -11.56 4.43 -6.13
CA GLN A 159 -12.42 5.07 -7.13
C GLN A 159 -12.24 6.59 -7.05
N HIS A 160 -11.73 7.18 -8.11
CA HIS A 160 -11.66 8.62 -8.27
C HIS A 160 -12.95 9.13 -8.94
N PRO A 161 -13.48 10.30 -8.51
CA PRO A 161 -14.70 10.88 -9.06
C PRO A 161 -14.59 11.21 -10.56
#